data_e5bdcab0a40482404961ab59950e9cb2
#
_entry.id   e5bdcab0a40482404961ab59950e9cb2
#
_cell.length_a   1.000
_cell.length_b   1.000
_cell.length_c   1.000
_cell.angle_alpha   90.00
_cell.angle_beta   90.00
_cell.angle_gamma   90.00
#
_symmetry.space_group_name_H-M   'P 1'
#
loop_
_entity.id
_entity.type
_entity.pdbx_description
1 polymer ?
#
loop_
_entity_poly.entity_id
_entity_poly.type
_entity_poly.pdbx_seq_one_letter_code
_entity_poly.pdbx_strand_id
1 'polypeptide(L)'
;MGKDLTFTQTAWNEYMEWQRQDKKIANKINELIKSIQRTPFEGIGKPEPLKENLTGFWSREITKKHRIVYKVEESGTKIIQVENHYSDK
;
A
#
# COMPACT_ATOMS: atom_id res chain seq x y z
N MET A 1 -7.15 -18.83 -2.65
CA MET A 1 -6.68 -17.49 -2.33
C MET A 1 -7.80 -16.48 -2.43
N GLY A 2 -7.96 -15.68 -1.41
CA GLY A 2 -9.02 -14.70 -1.38
C GLY A 2 -8.74 -13.51 -2.28
N LYS A 3 -9.78 -12.78 -2.60
CA LYS A 3 -9.67 -11.63 -3.49
C LYS A 3 -10.16 -10.35 -2.85
N ASP A 4 -10.45 -10.39 -1.58
CA ASP A 4 -10.91 -9.21 -0.89
C ASP A 4 -9.79 -8.19 -0.79
N LEU A 5 -10.17 -6.94 -0.82
CA LEU A 5 -9.25 -5.83 -0.60
C LEU A 5 -9.82 -5.03 0.55
N THR A 6 -9.06 -4.92 1.61
CA THR A 6 -9.49 -4.15 2.76
C THR A 6 -8.44 -3.13 3.11
N PHE A 7 -8.87 -2.11 3.84
CA PHE A 7 -8.00 -1.04 4.32
C PHE A 7 -8.20 -0.90 5.82
N THR A 8 -7.13 -0.62 6.53
CA THR A 8 -7.30 -0.12 7.89
C THR A 8 -7.91 1.28 7.80
N GLN A 9 -8.46 1.76 8.90
CA GLN A 9 -9.02 3.10 8.91
C GLN A 9 -7.94 4.14 8.56
N THR A 10 -6.76 3.97 9.12
CA THR A 10 -5.65 4.87 8.81
C THR A 10 -5.31 4.86 7.33
N ALA A 11 -5.19 3.66 6.77
CA ALA A 11 -4.86 3.53 5.35
C ALA A 11 -5.92 4.16 4.48
N TRP A 12 -7.19 3.95 4.84
CA TRP A 12 -8.29 4.53 4.07
C TRP A 12 -8.24 6.05 4.09
N ASN A 13 -8.00 6.62 5.26
CA ASN A 13 -7.90 8.07 5.39
C ASN A 13 -6.75 8.61 4.55
N GLU A 14 -5.62 7.93 4.57
CA GLU A 14 -4.46 8.35 3.79
C GLU A 14 -4.74 8.24 2.30
N TYR A 15 -5.38 7.15 1.90
CA TYR A 15 -5.73 6.93 0.51
C TYR A 15 -6.65 8.04 0.01
N MET A 16 -7.66 8.38 0.79
CA MET A 16 -8.60 9.45 0.41
C MET A 16 -7.89 10.79 0.34
N GLU A 17 -6.96 11.02 1.23
CA GLU A 17 -6.21 12.27 1.22
C GLU A 17 -5.38 12.41 -0.05
N TRP A 18 -4.73 11.32 -0.48
CA TRP A 18 -3.99 11.34 -1.73
C TRP A 18 -4.91 11.61 -2.92
N GLN A 19 -6.10 11.01 -2.92
CA GLN A 19 -7.06 11.22 -4.00
C GLN A 19 -7.41 12.69 -4.12
N ARG A 20 -7.45 13.39 -3.00
CA ARG A 20 -7.82 14.79 -2.97
C ARG A 20 -6.65 15.71 -3.32
N GLN A 21 -5.47 15.32 -2.90
CA GLN A 21 -4.28 16.17 -2.90
C GLN A 21 -3.47 16.13 -4.19
N ASP A 22 -3.33 14.95 -4.76
CA ASP A 22 -2.38 14.75 -5.85
C ASP A 22 -2.84 13.61 -6.74
N LYS A 23 -3.43 13.98 -7.86
CA LYS A 23 -3.99 12.99 -8.78
C LYS A 23 -2.97 12.06 -9.37
N LYS A 24 -1.79 12.56 -9.65
CA LYS A 24 -0.74 11.72 -10.21
C LYS A 24 -0.33 10.63 -9.25
N ILE A 25 -0.12 11.02 -8.00
CA ILE A 25 0.27 10.05 -7.00
C ILE A 25 -0.88 9.10 -6.70
N ALA A 26 -2.10 9.63 -6.67
CA ALA A 26 -3.28 8.77 -6.47
C ALA A 26 -3.35 7.71 -7.56
N ASN A 27 -3.11 8.08 -8.79
CA ASN A 27 -3.12 7.11 -9.89
C ASN A 27 -2.03 6.06 -9.73
N LYS A 28 -0.87 6.48 -9.27
CA LYS A 28 0.22 5.53 -9.02
C LYS A 28 -0.17 4.55 -7.92
N ILE A 29 -0.79 5.06 -6.87
CA ILE A 29 -1.25 4.20 -5.77
C ILE A 29 -2.26 3.18 -6.29
N ASN A 30 -3.19 3.63 -7.12
CA ASN A 30 -4.19 2.72 -7.68
C ASN A 30 -3.54 1.62 -8.51
N GLU A 31 -2.51 1.96 -9.29
CA GLU A 31 -1.79 0.97 -10.06
C GLU A 31 -1.05 -0.01 -9.18
N LEU A 32 -0.47 0.50 -8.10
CA LEU A 32 0.22 -0.37 -7.16
C LEU A 32 -0.75 -1.35 -6.51
N ILE A 33 -1.92 -0.89 -6.12
CA ILE A 33 -2.90 -1.76 -5.50
C ILE A 33 -3.34 -2.85 -6.47
N LYS A 34 -3.55 -2.50 -7.73
CA LYS A 34 -3.90 -3.50 -8.74
C LYS A 34 -2.80 -4.53 -8.88
N SER A 35 -1.56 -4.08 -8.91
CA SER A 35 -0.43 -4.99 -9.02
C SER A 35 -0.33 -5.89 -7.80
N ILE A 36 -0.54 -5.35 -6.62
CA ILE A 36 -0.50 -6.12 -5.38
C ILE A 36 -1.56 -7.22 -5.41
N GLN A 37 -2.75 -6.90 -5.87
CA GLN A 37 -3.82 -7.89 -5.90
C GLN A 37 -3.52 -9.01 -6.88
N ARG A 38 -2.84 -8.69 -7.97
CA ARG A 38 -2.53 -9.67 -8.99
C ARG A 38 -1.32 -10.51 -8.62
N THR A 39 -0.25 -9.87 -8.19
CA THR A 39 1.00 -10.55 -7.84
C THR A 39 1.58 -9.88 -6.60
N PRO A 40 1.17 -10.34 -5.41
CA PRO A 40 1.50 -9.61 -4.18
C PRO A 40 2.98 -9.53 -3.83
N PHE A 41 3.78 -10.43 -4.37
CA PHE A 41 5.19 -10.47 -3.98
C PHE A 41 6.14 -10.06 -5.08
N GLU A 42 5.59 -9.58 -6.20
CA GLU A 42 6.43 -9.11 -7.30
C GLU A 42 5.63 -8.10 -8.10
N GLY A 43 6.32 -7.34 -8.94
CA GLY A 43 5.65 -6.36 -9.77
C GLY A 43 6.22 -4.98 -9.55
N ILE A 44 5.42 -3.97 -9.89
CA ILE A 44 5.90 -2.59 -9.85
C ILE A 44 6.06 -2.10 -8.43
N GLY A 45 6.88 -1.08 -8.25
CA GLY A 45 7.05 -0.46 -6.93
C GLY A 45 8.05 -1.15 -6.04
N LYS A 46 8.85 -2.05 -6.57
CA LYS A 46 9.91 -2.71 -5.81
C LYS A 46 9.38 -3.34 -4.54
N PRO A 47 8.55 -4.39 -4.66
CA PRO A 47 8.01 -5.06 -3.48
C PRO A 47 9.12 -5.56 -2.57
N GLU A 48 8.93 -5.35 -1.29
CA GLU A 48 9.95 -5.65 -0.32
C GLU A 48 9.33 -6.18 0.96
N PRO A 49 9.76 -7.34 1.46
CA PRO A 49 9.26 -7.82 2.74
C PRO A 49 9.85 -7.01 3.88
N LEU A 50 9.05 -6.75 4.88
CA LEU A 50 9.49 -6.04 6.06
C LEU A 50 9.99 -7.04 7.09
N LYS A 51 10.69 -6.53 8.10
CA LYS A 51 11.41 -7.38 9.03
C LYS A 51 11.02 -7.10 10.46
N GLU A 52 11.54 -7.92 11.35
CA GLU A 52 11.38 -7.78 12.79
C GLU A 52 9.91 -7.81 13.16
N ASN A 53 9.42 -6.84 13.91
CA ASN A 53 8.03 -6.89 14.33
C ASN A 53 7.05 -6.64 13.20
N LEU A 54 7.56 -6.37 12.01
CA LEU A 54 6.71 -6.23 10.82
C LEU A 54 6.84 -7.41 9.87
N THR A 55 7.38 -8.51 10.35
CA THR A 55 7.47 -9.73 9.54
C THR A 55 6.08 -10.14 9.06
N GLY A 56 5.99 -10.46 7.78
CA GLY A 56 4.71 -10.81 7.18
C GLY A 56 4.07 -9.67 6.43
N PHE A 57 4.58 -8.47 6.65
CA PHE A 57 4.12 -7.29 5.91
C PHE A 57 5.07 -7.01 4.77
N TRP A 58 4.56 -6.34 3.76
CA TRP A 58 5.32 -5.97 2.58
C TRP A 58 5.11 -4.50 2.30
N SER A 59 6.02 -3.91 1.55
CA SER A 59 5.85 -2.53 1.12
C SER A 59 6.20 -2.38 -0.34
N ARG A 60 5.65 -1.36 -0.94
CA ARG A 60 6.01 -0.96 -2.29
C ARG A 60 6.20 0.55 -2.31
N GLU A 61 7.09 0.98 -3.14
CA GLU A 61 7.43 2.39 -3.26
C GLU A 61 6.38 3.13 -4.07
N ILE A 62 5.83 4.20 -3.51
CA ILE A 62 4.94 5.11 -4.23
C ILE A 62 5.79 6.19 -4.89
N THR A 63 6.60 6.84 -4.08
CA THR A 63 7.62 7.78 -4.51
C THR A 63 8.88 7.44 -3.74
N LYS A 64 9.92 8.19 -3.94
CA LYS A 64 11.14 7.95 -3.16
C LYS A 64 10.93 8.12 -1.67
N LYS A 65 9.93 8.89 -1.30
CA LYS A 65 9.66 9.17 0.11
C LYS A 65 8.51 8.40 0.70
N HIS A 66 7.62 7.88 -0.11
CA HIS A 66 6.36 7.33 0.38
C HIS A 66 6.22 5.88 -0.03
N ARG A 67 5.64 5.08 0.86
CA ARG A 67 5.44 3.66 0.60
C ARG A 67 4.04 3.25 0.97
N ILE A 68 3.57 2.21 0.30
CA ILE A 68 2.34 1.54 0.68
C ILE A 68 2.74 0.26 1.40
N VAL A 69 2.13 0.03 2.56
CA VAL A 69 2.40 -1.17 3.36
C VAL A 69 1.16 -2.04 3.34
N TYR A 70 1.35 -3.31 3.11
CA TYR A 70 0.23 -4.23 2.99
C TYR A 70 0.58 -5.59 3.56
N LYS A 71 -0.44 -6.39 3.75
CA LYS A 71 -0.29 -7.75 4.24
C LYS A 71 -1.21 -8.64 3.42
N VAL A 72 -0.71 -9.82 3.04
CA VAL A 72 -1.52 -10.79 2.32
C VAL A 72 -2.09 -11.77 3.34
N GLU A 73 -3.39 -11.88 3.34
CA GLU A 73 -4.10 -12.77 4.25
C GLU A 73 -4.87 -13.78 3.43
N GLU A 74 -5.42 -14.76 4.13
CA GLU A 74 -6.15 -15.82 3.47
C GLU A 74 -7.33 -15.27 2.67
N SER A 75 -8.01 -14.28 3.20
CA SER A 75 -9.18 -13.70 2.56
C SER A 75 -8.81 -12.72 1.46
N GLY A 76 -7.57 -12.26 1.41
CA GLY A 76 -7.17 -11.28 0.41
C GLY A 76 -6.05 -10.40 0.92
N THR A 77 -6.05 -9.17 0.46
CA THR A 77 -5.01 -8.21 0.78
C THR A 77 -5.55 -7.13 1.69
N LYS A 78 -4.78 -6.80 2.70
CA LYS A 78 -5.12 -5.70 3.60
C LYS A 78 -4.10 -4.60 3.44
N ILE A 79 -4.57 -3.40 3.13
CA ILE A 79 -3.71 -2.22 3.04
C ILE A 79 -3.60 -1.61 4.42
N ILE A 80 -2.39 -1.55 4.92
CA ILE A 80 -2.11 -1.11 6.29
C ILE A 80 -1.82 0.37 6.34
N GLN A 81 -1.13 0.87 5.33
CA GLN A 81 -0.67 2.24 5.32
C GLN A 81 -0.46 2.69 3.89
N VAL A 82 -0.90 3.90 3.58
CA VAL A 82 -0.62 4.53 2.31
C VAL A 82 0.07 5.83 2.68
N GLU A 83 1.33 5.71 2.94
CA GLU A 83 2.12 6.74 3.58
C GLU A 83 2.06 8.05 2.82
N ASN A 84 1.72 9.12 3.49
CA ASN A 84 1.98 10.45 3.00
C ASN A 84 2.60 11.22 4.16
N HIS A 85 3.49 12.07 3.85
CA HIS A 85 4.35 12.65 4.87
C HIS A 85 3.94 14.01 5.36
N TYR A 86 2.74 14.44 5.02
CA TYR A 86 2.45 15.77 5.47
C TYR A 86 2.22 15.86 6.95
N SER A 87 1.92 14.76 7.59
CA SER A 87 1.83 14.76 9.05
C SER A 87 3.15 14.39 9.69
N ASP A 88 4.14 14.15 8.89
CA ASP A 88 5.44 13.73 9.33
C ASP A 88 6.28 14.92 9.67
N LYS A 89 7.07 14.85 10.68
CA LYS A 89 7.90 15.99 11.05
C LYS A 89 9.33 15.81 10.73
#